data_c56ee7fc07bdb84ce535c22826c2e163
#
_entry.id   c56ee7fc07bdb84ce535c22826c2e163
#
_cell.length_a   1.000
_cell.length_b   1.000
_cell.length_c   1.000
_cell.angle_alpha   90.00
_cell.angle_beta   90.00
_cell.angle_gamma   90.00
#
_symmetry.space_group_name_H-M   'P 1'
#
loop_
_entity.id
_entity.type
_entity.pdbx_description
1 polymer ?
#
loop_
_entity_poly.entity_id
_entity_poly.type
_entity_poly.pdbx_seq_one_letter_code
_entity_poly.pdbx_strand_id
1 'polypeptide(L)'
;MREVVVTGMGIVSSLGNNISEVTNSLENLKSGITKNHINAELGLRSQVSGSVKDLEMKALIDRKLYRFMGDAAAYAYLSTEQAILDAELSEAELSSVRTGLIMGSGGASSEDQIDSADILRSKGLKRIGPYRVTKAMGSTVSACLATSFGVKGINYSISSACATSAHCIGSGMEQIQLGKQDIVIAGGGEAEHWGMTSLFDAMGALSTKYNETPEVASRAYDKDRDGFVIAGGGGTLILEEKEHAIKRGARIYAALTGYGATSDGEDMVSPSGEGGKRCMEIALKMTKSSKVDYINAHGTSTPAGDITELNAINLVFGEDLPMISSTKSLSGHSLGAAGVHESIFSLIMMKEGFVVGSANIENLDAVSYTHLTLPTIMPV
;
A
#
# COMPACT_ATOMS: atom_id res chain seq x y z
N MET A 1 -17.47 8.66 -19.86
CA MET A 1 -16.33 9.17 -19.08
C MET A 1 -15.06 8.73 -19.80
N ARG A 2 -13.94 9.49 -19.62
CA ARG A 2 -12.63 9.11 -20.18
C ARG A 2 -12.18 7.79 -19.53
N GLU A 3 -11.59 6.91 -20.31
CA GLU A 3 -11.04 5.65 -19.80
C GLU A 3 -9.66 5.90 -19.18
N VAL A 4 -9.37 5.21 -18.09
CA VAL A 4 -8.12 5.36 -17.33
C VAL A 4 -7.34 4.07 -17.40
N VAL A 5 -6.04 4.17 -17.65
CA VAL A 5 -5.13 3.03 -17.76
C VAL A 5 -3.91 3.22 -16.84
N VAL A 6 -3.26 2.13 -16.49
CA VAL A 6 -1.98 2.13 -15.77
C VAL A 6 -0.88 1.96 -16.80
N THR A 7 0.03 2.95 -16.87
CA THR A 7 1.15 2.96 -17.83
C THR A 7 2.52 2.77 -17.18
N GLY A 8 2.62 2.89 -15.86
CA GLY A 8 3.86 2.63 -15.14
C GLY A 8 3.61 2.27 -13.69
N MET A 9 4.54 1.53 -13.10
CA MET A 9 4.51 1.11 -11.70
C MET A 9 5.92 1.06 -11.09
N GLY A 10 5.99 1.36 -9.80
CA GLY A 10 7.23 1.27 -9.02
C GLY A 10 6.94 0.95 -7.57
N ILE A 11 7.83 0.21 -6.92
CA ILE A 11 7.61 -0.34 -5.59
C ILE A 11 8.91 -0.43 -4.78
N VAL A 12 8.76 -0.13 -3.49
CA VAL A 12 9.72 -0.44 -2.42
C VAL A 12 8.93 -1.09 -1.29
N SER A 13 9.27 -2.30 -0.92
CA SER A 13 8.52 -3.07 0.09
C SER A 13 9.40 -4.05 0.84
N SER A 14 8.84 -4.72 1.83
CA SER A 14 9.49 -5.82 2.55
C SER A 14 9.84 -7.02 1.63
N LEU A 15 9.13 -7.16 0.49
CA LEU A 15 9.34 -8.23 -0.50
C LEU A 15 10.45 -7.93 -1.51
N GLY A 16 10.86 -6.66 -1.62
CA GLY A 16 11.89 -6.21 -2.53
C GLY A 16 11.77 -4.72 -2.82
N ASN A 17 12.84 -4.17 -3.40
CA ASN A 17 13.00 -2.74 -3.65
C ASN A 17 12.71 -2.33 -5.11
N ASN A 18 12.23 -3.27 -5.91
CA ASN A 18 11.82 -3.07 -7.31
C ASN A 18 10.87 -4.20 -7.76
N ILE A 19 10.25 -4.02 -8.92
CA ILE A 19 9.29 -4.97 -9.49
C ILE A 19 9.87 -6.38 -9.64
N SER A 20 11.11 -6.51 -10.09
CA SER A 20 11.74 -7.83 -10.32
C SER A 20 11.95 -8.62 -9.02
N GLU A 21 12.43 -7.95 -7.96
CA GLU A 21 12.62 -8.57 -6.65
C GLU A 21 11.28 -8.99 -6.03
N VAL A 22 10.28 -8.12 -6.15
CA VAL A 22 8.92 -8.39 -5.66
C VAL A 22 8.29 -9.56 -6.42
N THR A 23 8.42 -9.61 -7.75
CA THR A 23 7.96 -10.74 -8.58
C THR A 23 8.58 -12.04 -8.09
N ASN A 24 9.90 -12.07 -7.95
CA ASN A 24 10.60 -13.26 -7.44
C ASN A 24 10.14 -13.68 -6.03
N SER A 25 9.87 -12.71 -5.15
CA SER A 25 9.38 -13.00 -3.79
C SER A 25 7.95 -13.57 -3.80
N LEU A 26 7.07 -13.06 -4.67
CA LEU A 26 5.71 -13.56 -4.85
C LEU A 26 5.72 -14.98 -5.44
N GLU A 27 6.45 -15.20 -6.52
CA GLU A 27 6.56 -16.52 -7.19
C GLU A 27 7.11 -17.63 -6.27
N ASN A 28 8.05 -17.25 -5.39
CA ASN A 28 8.68 -18.22 -4.48
C ASN A 28 8.09 -18.21 -3.07
N LEU A 29 6.96 -17.56 -2.84
CA LEU A 29 6.29 -17.42 -1.53
C LEU A 29 7.28 -16.97 -0.43
N LYS A 30 8.21 -16.08 -0.77
CA LYS A 30 9.24 -15.61 0.15
C LYS A 30 8.69 -14.54 1.06
N SER A 31 8.66 -14.81 2.37
CA SER A 31 8.23 -13.82 3.37
C SER A 31 9.23 -12.67 3.47
N GLY A 32 8.69 -11.45 3.51
CA GLY A 32 9.44 -10.23 3.82
C GLY A 32 9.53 -9.94 5.32
N ILE A 33 8.80 -10.69 6.15
CA ILE A 33 8.70 -10.47 7.58
C ILE A 33 9.93 -11.05 8.30
N THR A 34 10.49 -10.27 9.23
CA THR A 34 11.66 -10.65 10.04
C THR A 34 11.52 -10.18 11.48
N LYS A 35 12.39 -10.67 12.35
CA LYS A 35 12.49 -10.20 13.72
C LYS A 35 12.90 -8.72 13.74
N ASN A 36 12.19 -7.91 14.52
CA ASN A 36 12.50 -6.50 14.75
C ASN A 36 13.19 -6.34 16.11
N HIS A 37 14.50 -6.15 16.07
CA HIS A 37 15.32 -6.06 17.27
C HIS A 37 15.02 -4.81 18.11
N ILE A 38 14.67 -3.69 17.46
CA ILE A 38 14.33 -2.44 18.17
C ILE A 38 13.04 -2.63 18.97
N ASN A 39 12.04 -3.27 18.40
CA ASN A 39 10.80 -3.57 19.11
C ASN A 39 11.07 -4.48 20.32
N ALA A 40 11.95 -5.48 20.17
CA ALA A 40 12.33 -6.38 21.26
C ALA A 40 13.07 -5.64 22.38
N GLU A 41 14.04 -4.78 22.05
CA GLU A 41 14.81 -3.97 23.01
C GLU A 41 13.92 -2.99 23.79
N LEU A 42 12.88 -2.44 23.13
CA LEU A 42 11.90 -1.55 23.74
C LEU A 42 10.83 -2.29 24.57
N GLY A 43 10.84 -3.63 24.56
CA GLY A 43 9.90 -4.46 25.31
C GLY A 43 8.47 -4.48 24.70
N LEU A 44 8.33 -4.25 23.41
CA LEU A 44 7.07 -4.42 22.72
C LEU A 44 6.69 -5.91 22.68
N ARG A 45 5.38 -6.21 22.72
CA ARG A 45 4.87 -7.58 22.63
C ARG A 45 5.08 -8.16 21.24
N SER A 46 4.85 -7.34 20.20
CA SER A 46 5.13 -7.70 18.81
C SER A 46 6.57 -7.34 18.45
N GLN A 47 7.38 -8.35 18.14
CA GLN A 47 8.80 -8.21 17.83
C GLN A 47 9.12 -8.58 16.37
N VAL A 48 8.13 -8.50 15.51
CA VAL A 48 8.24 -8.81 14.08
C VAL A 48 7.76 -7.64 13.24
N SER A 49 8.35 -7.47 12.04
CA SER A 49 7.92 -6.46 11.08
C SER A 49 8.30 -6.82 9.65
N GLY A 50 7.55 -6.28 8.69
CA GLY A 50 7.89 -6.26 7.28
C GLY A 50 8.69 -4.99 6.93
N SER A 51 9.89 -4.85 7.49
CA SER A 51 10.77 -3.71 7.22
C SER A 51 11.38 -3.79 5.82
N VAL A 52 11.56 -2.62 5.19
CA VAL A 52 12.34 -2.50 3.95
C VAL A 52 13.80 -2.81 4.25
N LYS A 53 14.42 -3.64 3.42
CA LYS A 53 15.79 -4.14 3.60
C LYS A 53 16.69 -3.68 2.47
N ASP A 54 17.98 -3.67 2.73
CA ASP A 54 19.04 -3.48 1.73
C ASP A 54 18.84 -2.19 0.87
N LEU A 55 18.35 -1.11 1.49
CA LEU A 55 18.03 0.13 0.81
C LEU A 55 18.78 1.32 1.44
N GLU A 56 19.84 1.76 0.77
CA GLU A 56 20.66 2.91 1.19
C GLU A 56 20.08 4.23 0.64
N MET A 57 18.95 4.70 1.18
CA MET A 57 18.22 5.89 0.71
C MET A 57 19.12 7.13 0.55
N LYS A 58 20.11 7.31 1.46
CA LYS A 58 21.06 8.44 1.41
C LYS A 58 22.01 8.40 0.20
N ALA A 59 22.23 7.22 -0.36
CA ALA A 59 23.05 7.04 -1.56
C ALA A 59 22.21 7.19 -2.84
N LEU A 60 20.91 6.85 -2.77
CA LEU A 60 20.01 6.83 -3.92
C LEU A 60 19.29 8.16 -4.15
N ILE A 61 19.05 8.96 -3.12
CA ILE A 61 18.32 10.23 -3.22
C ILE A 61 19.28 11.40 -3.05
N ASP A 62 19.22 12.39 -3.96
CA ASP A 62 20.02 13.61 -3.84
C ASP A 62 19.88 14.24 -2.46
N ARG A 63 21.00 14.56 -1.82
CA ARG A 63 21.06 15.10 -0.45
C ARG A 63 20.20 16.36 -0.25
N LYS A 64 20.07 17.19 -1.30
CA LYS A 64 19.26 18.42 -1.24
C LYS A 64 17.77 18.13 -1.19
N LEU A 65 17.33 16.99 -1.71
CA LEU A 65 15.96 16.50 -1.65
C LEU A 65 15.73 15.70 -0.36
N TYR A 66 16.58 14.73 -0.08
CA TYR A 66 16.46 13.81 1.05
C TYR A 66 16.34 14.50 2.41
N ARG A 67 16.99 15.66 2.60
CA ARG A 67 16.92 16.43 3.86
C ARG A 67 15.49 16.84 4.27
N PHE A 68 14.54 16.87 3.33
CA PHE A 68 13.15 17.21 3.55
C PHE A 68 12.25 15.99 3.79
N MET A 69 12.76 14.78 3.52
CA MET A 69 12.00 13.52 3.52
C MET A 69 12.20 12.76 4.83
N GLY A 70 11.10 12.28 5.43
CA GLY A 70 11.11 11.12 6.31
C GLY A 70 10.98 9.85 5.46
N ASP A 71 11.05 8.67 6.10
CA ASP A 71 11.10 7.38 5.38
C ASP A 71 9.89 7.15 4.47
N ALA A 72 8.68 7.50 4.90
CA ALA A 72 7.49 7.38 4.06
C ALA A 72 7.64 8.14 2.72
N ALA A 73 8.15 9.38 2.78
CA ALA A 73 8.38 10.19 1.58
C ALA A 73 9.56 9.68 0.75
N ALA A 74 10.59 9.12 1.39
CA ALA A 74 11.74 8.56 0.69
C ALA A 74 11.40 7.26 -0.05
N TYR A 75 10.65 6.36 0.55
CA TYR A 75 10.15 5.16 -0.14
C TYR A 75 9.22 5.51 -1.30
N ALA A 76 8.31 6.46 -1.09
CA ALA A 76 7.44 6.98 -2.14
C ALA A 76 8.23 7.64 -3.26
N TYR A 77 9.30 8.39 -2.96
CA TYR A 77 10.19 8.98 -3.96
C TYR A 77 10.83 7.91 -4.85
N LEU A 78 11.44 6.90 -4.25
CA LEU A 78 12.12 5.83 -4.99
C LEU A 78 11.14 5.02 -5.84
N SER A 79 9.94 4.71 -5.32
CA SER A 79 8.92 4.04 -6.11
C SER A 79 8.37 4.93 -7.24
N THR A 80 8.29 6.25 -7.03
CA THR A 80 7.85 7.20 -8.06
C THR A 80 8.89 7.33 -9.18
N GLU A 81 10.18 7.39 -8.84
CA GLU A 81 11.26 7.39 -9.83
C GLU A 81 11.21 6.15 -10.72
N GLN A 82 11.02 4.96 -10.13
CA GLN A 82 10.82 3.71 -10.87
C GLN A 82 9.60 3.78 -11.79
N ALA A 83 8.45 4.26 -11.28
CA ALA A 83 7.22 4.34 -12.05
C ALA A 83 7.30 5.31 -13.23
N ILE A 84 7.98 6.45 -13.05
CA ILE A 84 8.25 7.44 -14.11
C ILE A 84 9.12 6.83 -15.20
N LEU A 85 10.18 6.12 -14.83
CA LEU A 85 11.07 5.42 -15.77
C LEU A 85 10.33 4.30 -16.52
N ASP A 86 9.51 3.50 -15.81
CA ASP A 86 8.72 2.42 -16.38
C ASP A 86 7.64 2.93 -17.36
N ALA A 87 7.04 4.08 -17.06
CA ALA A 87 6.08 4.75 -17.95
C ALA A 87 6.73 5.52 -19.10
N GLU A 88 8.06 5.66 -19.11
CA GLU A 88 8.81 6.46 -20.07
C GLU A 88 8.31 7.92 -20.18
N LEU A 89 7.96 8.53 -19.01
CA LEU A 89 7.49 9.92 -18.98
C LEU A 89 8.65 10.90 -19.18
N SER A 90 8.48 11.82 -20.12
CA SER A 90 9.42 12.91 -20.35
C SER A 90 9.30 14.02 -19.30
N GLU A 91 10.33 14.84 -19.13
CA GLU A 91 10.29 16.05 -18.27
C GLU A 91 9.16 17.00 -18.65
N ALA A 92 8.85 17.11 -19.94
CA ALA A 92 7.78 17.97 -20.45
C ALA A 92 6.40 17.46 -20.02
N GLU A 93 6.17 16.14 -20.02
CA GLU A 93 4.95 15.52 -19.52
C GLU A 93 4.84 15.69 -18.00
N LEU A 94 5.92 15.44 -17.25
CA LEU A 94 5.95 15.62 -15.80
C LEU A 94 5.64 17.06 -15.37
N SER A 95 6.23 18.04 -16.06
CA SER A 95 6.04 19.47 -15.77
C SER A 95 4.80 20.08 -16.42
N SER A 96 3.95 19.28 -17.05
CA SER A 96 2.67 19.73 -17.59
C SER A 96 1.69 20.06 -16.46
N VAL A 97 0.89 21.11 -16.65
CA VAL A 97 -0.26 21.41 -15.77
C VAL A 97 -1.37 20.33 -15.85
N ARG A 98 -1.25 19.41 -16.82
CA ARG A 98 -2.14 18.28 -17.02
C ARG A 98 -1.64 17.01 -16.31
N THR A 99 -0.49 17.06 -15.64
CA THR A 99 0.06 15.98 -14.83
C THR A 99 -0.08 16.33 -13.36
N GLY A 100 -0.89 15.57 -12.65
CA GLY A 100 -1.15 15.72 -11.21
C GLY A 100 -0.42 14.67 -10.37
N LEU A 101 -0.40 14.90 -9.05
CA LEU A 101 0.16 13.98 -8.06
C LEU A 101 -0.78 13.88 -6.86
N ILE A 102 -1.22 12.66 -6.56
CA ILE A 102 -2.04 12.34 -5.38
C ILE A 102 -1.38 11.18 -4.66
N MET A 103 -0.65 11.49 -3.60
CA MET A 103 0.17 10.53 -2.86
C MET A 103 -0.02 10.78 -1.36
N GLY A 104 -0.15 9.70 -0.57
CA GLY A 104 -0.45 9.83 0.85
C GLY A 104 0.37 8.91 1.76
N SER A 105 0.12 9.06 3.05
CA SER A 105 0.62 8.19 4.13
C SER A 105 -0.43 8.13 5.23
N GLY A 106 -0.55 6.98 5.88
CA GLY A 106 -1.44 6.82 7.02
C GLY A 106 -0.92 7.52 8.27
N GLY A 107 0.39 7.40 8.54
CA GLY A 107 1.04 7.90 9.76
C GLY A 107 2.11 8.97 9.56
N ALA A 108 2.42 9.36 8.32
CA ALA A 108 3.52 10.27 7.97
C ALA A 108 4.87 9.82 8.59
N SER A 109 5.48 10.61 9.46
CA SER A 109 6.73 10.27 10.15
C SER A 109 6.60 10.40 11.67
N SER A 110 6.27 9.30 12.33
CA SER A 110 6.28 9.21 13.79
C SER A 110 7.70 9.39 14.35
N GLU A 111 8.73 8.88 13.66
CA GLU A 111 10.14 9.08 14.03
C GLU A 111 10.51 10.55 14.15
N ASP A 112 10.28 11.34 13.08
CA ASP A 112 10.66 12.76 13.09
C ASP A 112 9.89 13.59 14.12
N GLN A 113 8.66 13.19 14.47
CA GLN A 113 7.88 13.82 15.54
C GLN A 113 8.48 13.51 16.92
N ILE A 114 8.78 12.23 17.20
CA ILE A 114 9.38 11.77 18.45
C ILE A 114 10.76 12.43 18.64
N ASP A 115 11.63 12.33 17.64
CA ASP A 115 12.94 12.95 17.61
C ASP A 115 12.88 14.45 17.88
N SER A 116 11.95 15.16 17.23
CA SER A 116 11.80 16.60 17.43
C SER A 116 11.38 16.94 18.85
N ALA A 117 10.47 16.16 19.44
CA ALA A 117 10.05 16.32 20.82
C ALA A 117 11.20 16.07 21.80
N ASP A 118 11.99 15.02 21.60
CA ASP A 118 13.12 14.68 22.45
C ASP A 118 14.28 15.69 22.32
N ILE A 119 14.57 16.16 21.12
CA ILE A 119 15.56 17.21 20.89
C ILE A 119 15.11 18.50 21.58
N LEU A 120 13.82 18.88 21.47
CA LEU A 120 13.29 20.07 22.13
C LEU A 120 13.47 20.01 23.64
N ARG A 121 13.10 18.87 24.25
CA ARG A 121 13.20 18.67 25.71
C ARG A 121 14.63 18.61 26.22
N SER A 122 15.54 17.97 25.47
CA SER A 122 16.91 17.72 25.92
C SER A 122 17.93 18.77 25.47
N LYS A 123 17.75 19.41 24.30
CA LYS A 123 18.75 20.27 23.64
C LYS A 123 18.22 21.64 23.23
N GLY A 124 16.91 21.86 23.34
CA GLY A 124 16.24 23.12 23.03
C GLY A 124 15.98 23.38 21.55
N LEU A 125 15.15 24.39 21.26
CA LEU A 125 14.57 24.69 19.94
C LEU A 125 15.62 24.81 18.81
N LYS A 126 16.76 25.45 19.08
CA LYS A 126 17.80 25.67 18.04
C LYS A 126 18.40 24.38 17.47
N ARG A 127 18.22 23.25 18.14
CA ARG A 127 18.77 21.95 17.75
C ARG A 127 17.80 21.11 16.90
N ILE A 128 16.53 21.45 16.83
CA ILE A 128 15.53 20.77 16.00
C ILE A 128 15.91 20.86 14.50
N GLY A 129 16.42 22.01 14.07
CA GLY A 129 16.76 22.29 12.67
C GLY A 129 15.53 22.68 11.82
N PRO A 130 15.77 23.18 10.59
CA PRO A 130 14.71 23.83 9.79
C PRO A 130 13.87 22.87 8.92
N TYR A 131 14.19 21.57 8.88
CA TYR A 131 13.61 20.62 7.90
C TYR A 131 12.58 19.66 8.50
N ARG A 132 12.35 19.67 9.82
CA ARG A 132 11.48 18.71 10.50
C ARG A 132 9.99 18.87 10.15
N VAL A 133 9.54 20.09 9.88
CA VAL A 133 8.14 20.34 9.49
C VAL A 133 7.76 19.56 8.23
N THR A 134 8.60 19.63 7.19
CA THR A 134 8.35 18.94 5.92
C THR A 134 8.36 17.42 6.05
N LYS A 135 9.11 16.87 6.99
CA LYS A 135 9.16 15.43 7.26
C LYS A 135 7.93 14.94 8.01
N ALA A 136 7.43 15.73 8.97
CA ALA A 136 6.39 15.32 9.92
C ALA A 136 4.96 15.71 9.51
N MET A 137 4.78 16.65 8.56
CA MET A 137 3.45 17.09 8.13
C MET A 137 2.68 15.98 7.38
N GLY A 138 1.35 15.93 7.51
CA GLY A 138 0.51 14.93 6.86
C GLY A 138 0.59 14.90 5.33
N SER A 139 1.01 16.00 4.70
CA SER A 139 1.24 16.13 3.26
C SER A 139 2.70 15.88 2.83
N THR A 140 3.54 15.31 3.71
CA THR A 140 4.99 15.13 3.44
C THR A 140 5.25 14.42 2.11
N VAL A 141 4.51 13.35 1.82
CA VAL A 141 4.71 12.56 0.61
C VAL A 141 4.45 13.39 -0.63
N SER A 142 3.24 13.95 -0.78
CA SER A 142 2.89 14.72 -1.97
C SER A 142 3.73 16.00 -2.15
N ALA A 143 4.06 16.69 -1.05
CA ALA A 143 4.86 17.90 -1.11
C ALA A 143 6.31 17.64 -1.55
N CYS A 144 6.95 16.60 -0.98
CA CYS A 144 8.31 16.23 -1.37
C CYS A 144 8.39 15.79 -2.82
N LEU A 145 7.47 14.92 -3.27
CA LEU A 145 7.49 14.36 -4.62
C LEU A 145 7.16 15.41 -5.70
N ALA A 146 6.11 16.21 -5.49
CA ALA A 146 5.75 17.24 -6.46
C ALA A 146 6.90 18.21 -6.73
N THR A 147 7.63 18.60 -5.68
CA THR A 147 8.81 19.47 -5.80
C THR A 147 9.97 18.75 -6.49
N SER A 148 10.21 17.47 -6.13
CA SER A 148 11.33 16.69 -6.68
C SER A 148 11.18 16.40 -8.16
N PHE A 149 9.97 16.10 -8.63
CA PHE A 149 9.68 15.75 -10.02
C PHE A 149 9.12 16.91 -10.85
N GLY A 150 9.02 18.11 -10.27
CA GLY A 150 8.56 19.30 -10.98
C GLY A 150 7.10 19.25 -11.43
N VAL A 151 6.25 18.50 -10.74
CA VAL A 151 4.82 18.35 -11.08
C VAL A 151 4.08 19.68 -10.88
N LYS A 152 3.30 20.11 -11.88
CA LYS A 152 2.60 21.40 -11.89
C LYS A 152 1.08 21.32 -11.95
N GLY A 153 0.50 20.13 -12.13
CA GLY A 153 -0.93 19.92 -12.02
C GLY A 153 -1.41 19.90 -10.56
N ILE A 154 -2.54 19.26 -10.31
CA ILE A 154 -3.05 19.11 -8.94
C ILE A 154 -2.02 18.38 -8.05
N ASN A 155 -1.90 18.81 -6.79
CA ASN A 155 -1.03 18.17 -5.82
C ASN A 155 -1.65 18.23 -4.42
N TYR A 156 -1.97 17.07 -3.86
CA TYR A 156 -2.42 16.94 -2.48
C TYR A 156 -2.22 15.51 -1.95
N SER A 157 -2.22 15.38 -0.62
CA SER A 157 -2.22 14.07 0.05
C SER A 157 -3.62 13.71 0.54
N ILE A 158 -3.90 12.40 0.50
CA ILE A 158 -4.99 11.77 1.24
C ILE A 158 -4.37 11.01 2.41
N SER A 159 -5.03 11.03 3.56
CA SER A 159 -4.71 10.17 4.69
C SER A 159 -6.00 9.52 5.19
N SER A 160 -6.10 8.21 5.04
CA SER A 160 -7.26 7.40 5.40
C SER A 160 -6.82 6.02 5.89
N ALA A 161 -5.84 6.04 6.81
CA ALA A 161 -5.24 4.84 7.39
C ALA A 161 -4.83 3.82 6.30
N CYS A 162 -5.22 2.55 6.42
CA CYS A 162 -4.87 1.48 5.49
C CYS A 162 -5.43 1.67 4.07
N ALA A 163 -6.46 2.48 3.89
CA ALA A 163 -7.08 2.78 2.58
C ALA A 163 -6.40 3.93 1.83
N THR A 164 -5.41 4.59 2.42
CA THR A 164 -4.79 5.82 1.90
C THR A 164 -4.42 5.74 0.43
N SER A 165 -3.56 4.82 0.05
CA SER A 165 -3.07 4.73 -1.34
C SER A 165 -4.12 4.22 -2.33
N ALA A 166 -5.06 3.38 -1.89
CA ALA A 166 -6.21 3.01 -2.71
C ALA A 166 -7.11 4.23 -2.99
N HIS A 167 -7.35 5.09 -2.00
CA HIS A 167 -8.05 6.36 -2.19
C HIS A 167 -7.28 7.32 -3.09
N CYS A 168 -5.94 7.36 -3.00
CA CYS A 168 -5.11 8.16 -3.91
C CYS A 168 -5.28 7.70 -5.37
N ILE A 169 -5.27 6.38 -5.61
CA ILE A 169 -5.49 5.79 -6.94
C ILE A 169 -6.90 6.12 -7.44
N GLY A 170 -7.94 5.88 -6.63
CA GLY A 170 -9.32 6.17 -7.00
C GLY A 170 -9.57 7.66 -7.27
N SER A 171 -9.06 8.55 -6.42
CA SER A 171 -9.14 9.99 -6.66
C SER A 171 -8.39 10.41 -7.92
N GLY A 172 -7.23 9.79 -8.21
CA GLY A 172 -6.49 10.00 -9.46
C GLY A 172 -7.31 9.61 -10.69
N MET A 173 -7.97 8.45 -10.63
CA MET A 173 -8.90 7.99 -11.67
C MET A 173 -10.01 9.02 -11.91
N GLU A 174 -10.65 9.52 -10.84
CA GLU A 174 -11.72 10.52 -10.95
C GLU A 174 -11.23 11.83 -11.57
N GLN A 175 -10.03 12.32 -11.25
CA GLN A 175 -9.47 13.54 -11.87
C GLN A 175 -9.27 13.38 -13.38
N ILE A 176 -8.85 12.20 -13.84
CA ILE A 176 -8.71 11.90 -15.26
C ILE A 176 -10.07 11.76 -15.92
N GLN A 177 -11.00 11.04 -15.31
CA GLN A 177 -12.37 10.86 -15.82
C GLN A 177 -13.13 12.18 -15.99
N LEU A 178 -12.92 13.11 -15.06
CA LEU A 178 -13.48 14.47 -15.10
C LEU A 178 -12.76 15.39 -16.10
N GLY A 179 -11.70 14.92 -16.75
CA GLY A 179 -10.94 15.70 -17.72
C GLY A 179 -10.06 16.79 -17.11
N LYS A 180 -9.82 16.78 -15.81
CA LYS A 180 -8.97 17.75 -15.11
C LYS A 180 -7.48 17.48 -15.30
N GLN A 181 -7.10 16.22 -15.36
CA GLN A 181 -5.73 15.77 -15.61
C GLN A 181 -5.71 14.78 -16.77
N ASP A 182 -4.56 14.59 -17.41
CA ASP A 182 -4.30 13.55 -18.40
C ASP A 182 -3.44 12.45 -17.80
N ILE A 183 -2.56 12.82 -16.87
CA ILE A 183 -1.71 11.91 -16.09
C ILE A 183 -1.88 12.21 -14.61
N VAL A 184 -1.93 11.18 -13.76
CA VAL A 184 -1.87 11.30 -12.32
C VAL A 184 -0.89 10.28 -11.76
N ILE A 185 0.12 10.78 -11.02
CA ILE A 185 1.02 9.97 -10.20
C ILE A 185 0.28 9.67 -8.90
N ALA A 186 -0.07 8.40 -8.65
CA ALA A 186 -0.94 8.01 -7.54
C ALA A 186 -0.34 6.85 -6.73
N GLY A 187 -0.52 6.90 -5.42
CA GLY A 187 -0.02 5.85 -4.52
C GLY A 187 0.23 6.35 -3.11
N GLY A 188 1.30 5.89 -2.49
CA GLY A 188 1.64 6.30 -1.14
C GLY A 188 2.94 5.69 -0.61
N GLY A 189 3.32 6.15 0.57
CA GLY A 189 4.44 5.60 1.33
C GLY A 189 4.14 5.56 2.81
N GLU A 190 4.73 4.59 3.51
CA GLU A 190 4.55 4.42 4.94
C GLU A 190 5.88 4.06 5.60
N ALA A 191 6.19 4.74 6.69
CA ALA A 191 7.35 4.42 7.52
C ALA A 191 6.99 3.32 8.53
N GLU A 192 7.80 2.27 8.61
CA GLU A 192 7.74 1.32 9.72
C GLU A 192 8.65 1.86 10.83
N HIS A 193 8.07 2.19 11.98
CA HIS A 193 8.80 2.73 13.13
C HIS A 193 8.14 2.32 14.44
N TRP A 194 8.94 2.00 15.47
CA TRP A 194 8.45 1.56 16.77
C TRP A 194 7.41 2.49 17.39
N GLY A 195 7.48 3.80 17.11
CA GLY A 195 6.52 4.78 17.62
C GLY A 195 5.09 4.49 17.17
N MET A 196 4.89 4.13 15.88
CA MET A 196 3.58 3.70 15.37
C MET A 196 3.26 2.27 15.83
N THR A 197 4.24 1.38 15.80
CA THR A 197 4.08 -0.02 16.26
C THR A 197 3.59 -0.08 17.69
N SER A 198 4.13 0.76 18.59
CA SER A 198 3.74 0.78 20.00
C SER A 198 2.26 1.12 20.23
N LEU A 199 1.66 1.95 19.37
CA LEU A 199 0.24 2.31 19.46
C LEU A 199 -0.66 1.13 19.10
N PHE A 200 -0.34 0.40 18.02
CA PHE A 200 -1.06 -0.80 17.62
C PHE A 200 -0.79 -1.97 18.59
N ASP A 201 0.40 -2.07 19.15
CA ASP A 201 0.72 -3.08 20.15
C ASP A 201 -0.05 -2.85 21.45
N ALA A 202 -0.15 -1.59 21.90
CA ALA A 202 -0.96 -1.22 23.06
C ALA A 202 -2.46 -1.54 22.84
N MET A 203 -2.96 -1.37 21.62
CA MET A 203 -4.32 -1.75 21.22
C MET A 203 -4.55 -3.27 21.22
N GLY A 204 -3.49 -4.09 21.13
CA GLY A 204 -3.59 -5.54 21.01
C GLY A 204 -3.90 -6.02 19.60
N ALA A 205 -3.58 -5.22 18.57
CA ALA A 205 -3.90 -5.51 17.18
C ALA A 205 -2.80 -6.28 16.45
N LEU A 206 -1.59 -6.38 17.02
CA LEU A 206 -0.42 -6.98 16.38
C LEU A 206 -0.24 -8.45 16.77
N SER A 207 0.35 -9.22 15.86
CA SER A 207 0.79 -10.59 16.13
C SER A 207 1.92 -10.60 17.16
N THR A 208 1.80 -11.48 18.16
CA THR A 208 2.74 -11.62 19.27
C THR A 208 3.19 -13.06 19.53
N LYS A 209 2.50 -14.04 19.01
CA LYS A 209 2.79 -15.48 19.24
C LYS A 209 3.99 -15.98 18.42
N TYR A 210 4.32 -15.29 17.32
CA TYR A 210 5.27 -15.77 16.32
C TYR A 210 6.58 -14.98 16.30
N ASN A 211 6.98 -14.37 17.42
CA ASN A 211 8.20 -13.59 17.50
C ASN A 211 9.49 -14.38 17.17
N GLU A 212 9.49 -15.70 17.41
CA GLU A 212 10.63 -16.57 17.11
C GLU A 212 10.53 -17.26 15.73
N THR A 213 9.37 -17.12 15.07
CA THR A 213 9.13 -17.64 13.71
C THR A 213 8.47 -16.54 12.86
N PRO A 214 9.18 -15.41 12.63
CA PRO A 214 8.61 -14.21 12.04
C PRO A 214 7.99 -14.43 10.66
N GLU A 215 8.55 -15.34 9.86
CA GLU A 215 8.10 -15.63 8.50
C GLU A 215 6.67 -16.18 8.43
N VAL A 216 6.16 -16.74 9.53
CA VAL A 216 4.78 -17.29 9.61
C VAL A 216 3.85 -16.43 10.49
N ALA A 217 4.29 -15.25 10.95
CA ALA A 217 3.53 -14.40 11.85
C ALA A 217 2.28 -13.79 11.19
N SER A 218 2.33 -13.45 9.92
CA SER A 218 1.17 -13.02 9.14
C SER A 218 0.56 -14.25 8.45
N ARG A 219 -0.66 -14.61 8.85
CA ARG A 219 -1.32 -15.86 8.47
C ARG A 219 -2.84 -15.67 8.30
N ALA A 220 -3.21 -14.77 7.38
CA ALA A 220 -4.61 -14.47 7.11
C ALA A 220 -5.42 -15.77 6.85
N TYR A 221 -6.60 -15.86 7.46
CA TYR A 221 -7.54 -16.97 7.37
C TYR A 221 -7.15 -18.25 8.13
N ASP A 222 -5.93 -18.34 8.68
CA ASP A 222 -5.58 -19.43 9.59
C ASP A 222 -6.29 -19.23 10.95
N LYS A 223 -6.73 -20.35 11.58
CA LYS A 223 -7.46 -20.27 12.83
C LYS A 223 -6.62 -19.78 14.02
N ASP A 224 -5.29 -19.95 13.93
CA ASP A 224 -4.34 -19.57 14.99
C ASP A 224 -3.73 -18.19 14.80
N ARG A 225 -4.24 -17.40 13.81
CA ARG A 225 -3.86 -16.00 13.60
C ARG A 225 -4.16 -15.16 14.84
N ASP A 226 -3.31 -14.19 15.14
CA ASP A 226 -3.38 -13.44 16.40
C ASP A 226 -3.20 -11.92 16.26
N GLY A 227 -3.18 -11.42 15.04
CA GLY A 227 -3.01 -10.00 14.74
C GLY A 227 -2.20 -9.76 13.48
N PHE A 228 -2.12 -8.52 13.04
CA PHE A 228 -1.35 -8.18 11.86
C PHE A 228 0.14 -7.96 12.17
N VAL A 229 0.99 -8.03 11.16
CA VAL A 229 2.40 -7.65 11.22
C VAL A 229 2.57 -6.31 10.54
N ILE A 230 3.07 -5.30 11.26
CA ILE A 230 3.34 -3.97 10.69
C ILE A 230 4.45 -4.04 9.64
N ALA A 231 4.33 -3.24 8.59
CA ALA A 231 5.32 -3.13 7.53
C ALA A 231 5.46 -1.69 7.03
N GLY A 232 6.53 -1.40 6.32
CA GLY A 232 6.76 -0.14 5.64
C GLY A 232 6.92 -0.29 4.15
N GLY A 233 7.16 0.82 3.47
CA GLY A 233 7.46 0.87 2.05
C GLY A 233 6.77 2.00 1.31
N GLY A 234 6.82 1.95 -0.01
CA GLY A 234 6.15 2.88 -0.91
C GLY A 234 5.79 2.23 -2.24
N GLY A 235 4.77 2.74 -2.87
CA GLY A 235 4.35 2.29 -4.18
C GLY A 235 3.71 3.42 -4.97
N THR A 236 3.88 3.34 -6.28
CA THR A 236 3.42 4.37 -7.22
C THR A 236 2.88 3.72 -8.48
N LEU A 237 1.71 4.17 -8.92
CA LEU A 237 1.15 3.91 -10.23
C LEU A 237 1.11 5.21 -11.05
N ILE A 238 1.42 5.12 -12.31
CA ILE A 238 1.13 6.17 -13.29
C ILE A 238 -0.23 5.85 -13.90
N LEU A 239 -1.21 6.67 -13.56
CA LEU A 239 -2.54 6.64 -14.14
C LEU A 239 -2.58 7.61 -15.32
N GLU A 240 -3.13 7.17 -16.44
CA GLU A 240 -3.14 7.96 -17.66
C GLU A 240 -4.47 7.82 -18.40
N GLU A 241 -4.90 8.88 -19.05
CA GLU A 241 -6.02 8.83 -19.97
C GLU A 241 -5.66 7.96 -21.18
N LYS A 242 -6.53 7.03 -21.53
CA LYS A 242 -6.24 5.97 -22.50
C LYS A 242 -5.80 6.49 -23.86
N GLU A 243 -6.54 7.47 -24.43
CA GLU A 243 -6.19 8.01 -25.76
C GLU A 243 -4.87 8.79 -25.72
N HIS A 244 -4.59 9.46 -24.59
CA HIS A 244 -3.29 10.10 -24.34
C HIS A 244 -2.18 9.06 -24.33
N ALA A 245 -2.34 7.95 -23.60
CA ALA A 245 -1.38 6.85 -23.51
C ALA A 245 -1.12 6.23 -24.91
N ILE A 246 -2.17 5.93 -25.66
CA ILE A 246 -2.08 5.38 -27.02
C ILE A 246 -1.33 6.34 -27.94
N LYS A 247 -1.66 7.63 -27.90
CA LYS A 247 -1.05 8.65 -28.77
C LYS A 247 0.47 8.79 -28.57
N ARG A 248 0.95 8.63 -27.33
CA ARG A 248 2.41 8.68 -27.05
C ARG A 248 3.10 7.31 -27.16
N GLY A 249 2.34 6.24 -27.48
CA GLY A 249 2.89 4.88 -27.60
C GLY A 249 3.23 4.22 -26.28
N ALA A 250 2.58 4.62 -25.17
CA ALA A 250 2.82 4.06 -23.85
C ALA A 250 2.46 2.59 -23.77
N ARG A 251 3.23 1.83 -22.97
CA ARG A 251 2.80 0.51 -22.52
C ARG A 251 1.58 0.67 -21.61
N ILE A 252 0.59 -0.19 -21.78
CA ILE A 252 -0.59 -0.26 -20.92
C ILE A 252 -0.57 -1.59 -20.20
N TYR A 253 -0.52 -1.55 -18.86
CA TYR A 253 -0.59 -2.73 -18.01
C TYR A 253 -2.01 -3.22 -17.82
N ALA A 254 -2.92 -2.30 -17.53
CA ALA A 254 -4.33 -2.59 -17.28
C ALA A 254 -5.19 -1.34 -17.46
N ALA A 255 -6.51 -1.55 -17.60
CA ALA A 255 -7.50 -0.50 -17.44
C ALA A 255 -8.00 -0.47 -16.00
N LEU A 256 -8.07 0.72 -15.41
CA LEU A 256 -8.71 0.96 -14.12
C LEU A 256 -10.19 1.28 -14.37
N THR A 257 -11.06 0.31 -14.14
CA THR A 257 -12.46 0.36 -14.60
C THR A 257 -13.48 0.69 -13.53
N GLY A 258 -13.12 0.54 -12.25
CA GLY A 258 -14.02 0.82 -11.14
C GLY A 258 -13.30 1.25 -9.88
N TYR A 259 -13.96 2.08 -9.09
CA TYR A 259 -13.51 2.54 -7.79
C TYR A 259 -14.71 2.67 -6.86
N GLY A 260 -14.57 2.19 -5.63
CA GLY A 260 -15.57 2.35 -4.58
C GLY A 260 -14.93 2.82 -3.29
N ALA A 261 -15.53 3.80 -2.65
CA ALA A 261 -15.14 4.28 -1.33
C ALA A 261 -16.38 4.56 -0.50
N THR A 262 -16.42 4.05 0.71
CA THR A 262 -17.53 4.18 1.64
C THR A 262 -17.02 4.34 3.07
N SER A 263 -17.87 4.83 3.95
CA SER A 263 -17.63 4.81 5.40
C SER A 263 -18.53 3.76 6.04
N ASP A 264 -17.99 2.96 6.95
CA ASP A 264 -18.78 2.00 7.74
C ASP A 264 -19.71 2.74 8.70
N GLY A 265 -19.20 3.77 9.37
CA GLY A 265 -19.99 4.71 10.16
C GLY A 265 -20.55 4.14 11.48
N GLU A 266 -20.07 2.97 11.94
CA GLU A 266 -20.59 2.30 13.12
C GLU A 266 -19.63 2.36 14.31
N ASP A 267 -18.41 1.85 14.17
CA ASP A 267 -17.41 1.78 15.23
C ASP A 267 -16.05 2.28 14.76
N MET A 268 -15.23 2.80 15.70
CA MET A 268 -13.90 3.35 15.38
C MET A 268 -12.88 2.27 15.00
N VAL A 269 -13.06 1.03 15.47
CA VAL A 269 -12.05 -0.03 15.39
C VAL A 269 -12.61 -1.31 14.79
N SER A 270 -13.87 -1.64 15.10
CA SER A 270 -14.50 -2.91 14.74
C SER A 270 -15.28 -2.77 13.42
N PRO A 271 -14.85 -3.41 12.31
CA PRO A 271 -15.57 -3.30 11.05
C PRO A 271 -16.90 -4.07 11.09
N SER A 272 -17.98 -3.48 10.56
CA SER A 272 -19.26 -4.17 10.40
C SER A 272 -19.30 -5.08 9.15
N GLY A 273 -18.46 -4.79 8.17
CA GLY A 273 -18.45 -5.43 6.84
C GLY A 273 -19.41 -4.79 5.84
N GLU A 274 -20.40 -4.01 6.30
CA GLU A 274 -21.41 -3.40 5.44
C GLU A 274 -20.79 -2.32 4.53
N GLY A 275 -19.88 -1.50 5.07
CA GLY A 275 -19.13 -0.53 4.28
C GLY A 275 -18.28 -1.19 3.20
N GLY A 276 -17.61 -2.29 3.51
CA GLY A 276 -16.84 -3.08 2.54
C GLY A 276 -17.73 -3.64 1.42
N LYS A 277 -18.91 -4.18 1.76
CA LYS A 277 -19.90 -4.64 0.79
C LYS A 277 -20.31 -3.51 -0.17
N ARG A 278 -20.73 -2.35 0.35
CA ARG A 278 -21.12 -1.19 -0.48
C ARG A 278 -19.98 -0.71 -1.37
N CYS A 279 -18.77 -0.69 -0.85
CA CYS A 279 -17.57 -0.31 -1.59
C CYS A 279 -17.39 -1.20 -2.83
N MET A 280 -17.45 -2.53 -2.67
CA MET A 280 -17.36 -3.49 -3.77
C MET A 280 -18.51 -3.32 -4.77
N GLU A 281 -19.75 -3.17 -4.30
CA GLU A 281 -20.92 -2.95 -5.17
C GLU A 281 -20.79 -1.67 -6.01
N ILE A 282 -20.23 -0.58 -5.44
CA ILE A 282 -19.98 0.67 -6.17
C ILE A 282 -18.95 0.43 -7.28
N ALA A 283 -17.83 -0.21 -6.95
CA ALA A 283 -16.79 -0.50 -7.94
C ALA A 283 -17.31 -1.39 -9.08
N LEU A 284 -18.06 -2.45 -8.75
CA LEU A 284 -18.66 -3.34 -9.74
C LEU A 284 -19.65 -2.63 -10.68
N LYS A 285 -20.45 -1.67 -10.17
CA LYS A 285 -21.38 -0.89 -10.99
C LYS A 285 -20.67 0.02 -12.02
N MET A 286 -19.42 0.36 -11.80
CA MET A 286 -18.62 1.18 -12.73
C MET A 286 -18.01 0.34 -13.86
N THR A 287 -17.70 -0.93 -13.58
CA THR A 287 -17.12 -1.83 -14.59
C THR A 287 -18.16 -2.36 -15.57
N LYS A 288 -17.73 -2.67 -16.77
CA LYS A 288 -18.56 -3.34 -17.78
C LYS A 288 -18.54 -4.87 -17.67
N SER A 289 -17.60 -5.41 -16.89
CA SER A 289 -17.49 -6.84 -16.65
C SER A 289 -18.40 -7.26 -15.52
N SER A 290 -19.10 -8.38 -15.70
CA SER A 290 -19.88 -9.03 -14.65
C SER A 290 -19.06 -10.06 -13.85
N LYS A 291 -17.85 -10.41 -14.33
CA LYS A 291 -17.00 -11.43 -13.72
C LYS A 291 -15.76 -10.81 -13.12
N VAL A 292 -15.45 -11.21 -11.88
CA VAL A 292 -14.18 -10.96 -11.19
C VAL A 292 -13.46 -12.28 -11.05
N ASP A 293 -12.22 -12.37 -11.48
CA ASP A 293 -11.43 -13.60 -11.43
C ASP A 293 -10.63 -13.71 -10.13
N TYR A 294 -10.21 -12.58 -9.55
CA TYR A 294 -9.37 -12.53 -8.36
C TYR A 294 -9.65 -11.32 -7.48
N ILE A 295 -9.56 -11.51 -6.16
CA ILE A 295 -9.57 -10.46 -5.14
C ILE A 295 -8.28 -10.57 -4.32
N ASN A 296 -7.46 -9.51 -4.34
CA ASN A 296 -6.43 -9.30 -3.33
C ASN A 296 -7.09 -8.66 -2.12
N ALA A 297 -7.39 -9.46 -1.12
CA ALA A 297 -8.16 -9.05 0.03
C ALA A 297 -7.34 -8.20 1.02
N HIS A 298 -8.02 -7.42 1.85
CA HIS A 298 -7.35 -6.74 2.95
C HIS A 298 -6.72 -7.72 3.93
N GLY A 299 -7.41 -8.79 4.32
CA GLY A 299 -6.91 -9.98 4.99
C GLY A 299 -5.67 -9.75 5.86
N THR A 300 -5.83 -9.06 7.01
CA THR A 300 -4.70 -8.58 7.82
C THR A 300 -4.17 -9.60 8.82
N SER A 301 -4.70 -10.84 8.83
CA SER A 301 -4.38 -11.83 9.85
C SER A 301 -4.96 -11.49 11.25
N THR A 302 -6.03 -10.71 11.28
CA THR A 302 -6.75 -10.41 12.53
C THR A 302 -7.95 -11.34 12.70
N PRO A 303 -8.20 -11.85 13.91
CA PRO A 303 -9.29 -12.83 14.15
C PRO A 303 -10.66 -12.36 13.65
N ALA A 304 -11.05 -11.12 13.92
CA ALA A 304 -12.34 -10.58 13.52
C ALA A 304 -12.35 -10.01 12.10
N GLY A 305 -11.32 -9.27 11.70
CA GLY A 305 -11.27 -8.54 10.44
C GLY A 305 -11.37 -9.46 9.22
N ASP A 306 -10.59 -10.54 9.20
CA ASP A 306 -10.56 -11.49 8.09
C ASP A 306 -11.92 -12.14 7.81
N ILE A 307 -12.65 -12.54 8.87
CA ILE A 307 -13.97 -13.16 8.74
C ILE A 307 -15.02 -12.13 8.30
N THR A 308 -14.97 -10.93 8.83
CA THR A 308 -15.89 -9.85 8.45
C THR A 308 -15.77 -9.50 6.97
N GLU A 309 -14.54 -9.44 6.46
CA GLU A 309 -14.27 -9.19 5.04
C GLU A 309 -14.76 -10.33 4.15
N LEU A 310 -14.46 -11.59 4.49
CA LEU A 310 -14.95 -12.74 3.73
C LEU A 310 -16.46 -12.81 3.67
N ASN A 311 -17.15 -12.51 4.77
CA ASN A 311 -18.61 -12.43 4.79
C ASN A 311 -19.13 -11.33 3.86
N ALA A 312 -18.49 -10.15 3.83
CA ALA A 312 -18.83 -9.07 2.91
C ALA A 312 -18.63 -9.47 1.45
N ILE A 313 -17.52 -10.13 1.12
CA ILE A 313 -17.25 -10.66 -0.23
C ILE A 313 -18.32 -11.69 -0.63
N ASN A 314 -18.65 -12.63 0.26
CA ASN A 314 -19.68 -13.62 -0.01
C ASN A 314 -21.07 -13.00 -0.26
N LEU A 315 -21.43 -11.94 0.47
CA LEU A 315 -22.69 -11.21 0.26
C LEU A 315 -22.74 -10.51 -1.11
N VAL A 316 -21.60 -10.16 -1.69
CA VAL A 316 -21.53 -9.48 -3.02
C VAL A 316 -21.50 -10.49 -4.14
N PHE A 317 -20.75 -11.58 -4.02
CA PHE A 317 -20.46 -12.50 -5.12
C PHE A 317 -21.29 -13.78 -5.08
N GLY A 318 -21.82 -14.18 -3.90
CA GLY A 318 -22.66 -15.36 -3.77
C GLY A 318 -22.02 -16.64 -4.29
N GLU A 319 -22.63 -17.28 -5.28
CA GLU A 319 -22.13 -18.52 -5.90
C GLU A 319 -20.97 -18.27 -6.88
N ASP A 320 -20.83 -17.04 -7.41
CA ASP A 320 -19.78 -16.64 -8.37
C ASP A 320 -18.53 -16.08 -7.67
N LEU A 321 -18.09 -16.74 -6.60
CA LEU A 321 -16.92 -16.30 -5.83
C LEU A 321 -15.64 -16.32 -6.69
N PRO A 322 -14.89 -15.19 -6.74
CA PRO A 322 -13.57 -15.15 -7.35
C PRO A 322 -12.53 -15.89 -6.49
N MET A 323 -11.35 -16.12 -7.04
CA MET A 323 -10.18 -16.50 -6.22
C MET A 323 -9.88 -15.39 -5.23
N ILE A 324 -9.62 -15.73 -3.97
CA ILE A 324 -9.36 -14.77 -2.90
C ILE A 324 -8.04 -15.12 -2.22
N SER A 325 -7.15 -14.16 -2.08
CA SER A 325 -5.98 -14.30 -1.22
C SER A 325 -5.56 -12.98 -0.58
N SER A 326 -4.78 -13.06 0.48
CA SER A 326 -4.10 -11.91 1.08
C SER A 326 -2.59 -12.03 0.91
N THR A 327 -2.02 -11.14 0.12
CA THR A 327 -0.56 -11.02 -0.06
C THR A 327 0.14 -10.50 1.21
N LYS A 328 -0.61 -9.98 2.19
CA LYS A 328 -0.06 -9.57 3.48
C LYS A 328 0.51 -10.73 4.30
N SER A 329 0.13 -11.97 3.99
CA SER A 329 0.77 -13.16 4.58
C SER A 329 2.27 -13.24 4.27
N LEU A 330 2.73 -12.59 3.20
CA LEU A 330 4.15 -12.47 2.84
C LEU A 330 4.74 -11.10 3.17
N SER A 331 4.03 -10.01 2.83
CA SER A 331 4.55 -8.64 2.94
C SER A 331 4.41 -8.02 4.32
N GLY A 332 3.52 -8.51 5.17
CA GLY A 332 3.00 -7.74 6.28
C GLY A 332 2.06 -6.62 5.80
N HIS A 333 1.63 -5.78 6.72
CA HIS A 333 0.69 -4.70 6.47
C HIS A 333 1.38 -3.33 6.45
N SER A 334 1.60 -2.79 5.28
CA SER A 334 2.27 -1.49 5.07
C SER A 334 1.33 -0.29 5.22
N LEU A 335 0.26 -0.43 6.02
CA LEU A 335 -0.68 0.64 6.38
C LEU A 335 -1.11 1.48 5.16
N GLY A 336 -0.75 2.77 5.13
CA GLY A 336 -1.13 3.68 4.05
C GLY A 336 -0.58 3.33 2.67
N ALA A 337 0.48 2.56 2.58
CA ALA A 337 1.01 2.04 1.31
C ALA A 337 0.38 0.70 0.87
N ALA A 338 -0.46 0.07 1.72
CA ALA A 338 -0.98 -1.27 1.44
C ALA A 338 -1.76 -1.35 0.12
N GLY A 339 -2.67 -0.43 -0.14
CA GLY A 339 -3.52 -0.47 -1.33
C GLY A 339 -2.74 -0.38 -2.64
N VAL A 340 -1.69 0.44 -2.71
CA VAL A 340 -0.84 0.53 -3.91
C VAL A 340 0.08 -0.69 -4.04
N HIS A 341 0.60 -1.24 -2.94
CA HIS A 341 1.35 -2.50 -2.98
C HIS A 341 0.50 -3.62 -3.54
N GLU A 342 -0.70 -3.82 -3.04
CA GLU A 342 -1.64 -4.86 -3.49
C GLU A 342 -2.10 -4.66 -4.94
N SER A 343 -2.27 -3.41 -5.37
CA SER A 343 -2.52 -3.09 -6.78
C SER A 343 -1.35 -3.52 -7.66
N ILE A 344 -0.11 -3.21 -7.26
CA ILE A 344 1.10 -3.61 -8.00
C ILE A 344 1.28 -5.13 -7.99
N PHE A 345 1.08 -5.80 -6.84
CA PHE A 345 1.12 -7.27 -6.77
C PHE A 345 0.10 -7.90 -7.72
N SER A 346 -1.13 -7.36 -7.77
CA SER A 346 -2.16 -7.83 -8.70
C SER A 346 -1.78 -7.60 -10.17
N LEU A 347 -1.16 -6.46 -10.51
CA LEU A 347 -0.64 -6.19 -11.84
C LEU A 347 0.51 -7.12 -12.24
N ILE A 348 1.41 -7.44 -11.30
CA ILE A 348 2.48 -8.43 -11.50
C ILE A 348 1.87 -9.80 -11.77
N MET A 349 0.96 -10.27 -10.93
CA MET A 349 0.30 -11.57 -11.08
C MET A 349 -0.43 -11.68 -12.41
N MET A 350 -1.14 -10.62 -12.82
CA MET A 350 -1.85 -10.56 -14.10
C MET A 350 -0.90 -10.59 -15.30
N LYS A 351 0.23 -9.88 -15.20
CA LYS A 351 1.25 -9.82 -16.28
C LYS A 351 2.00 -11.15 -16.44
N GLU A 352 2.38 -11.77 -15.32
CA GLU A 352 3.22 -12.98 -15.31
C GLU A 352 2.37 -14.28 -15.34
N GLY A 353 1.03 -14.18 -15.25
CA GLY A 353 0.10 -15.31 -15.43
C GLY A 353 0.06 -16.27 -14.24
N PHE A 354 0.09 -15.76 -12.99
CA PHE A 354 -0.06 -16.56 -11.79
C PHE A 354 -0.89 -15.85 -10.72
N VAL A 355 -1.39 -16.59 -9.73
CA VAL A 355 -2.03 -16.07 -8.53
C VAL A 355 -1.30 -16.58 -7.28
N VAL A 356 -0.93 -15.67 -6.39
CA VAL A 356 -0.32 -16.01 -5.10
C VAL A 356 -1.40 -16.36 -4.08
N GLY A 357 -1.29 -17.52 -3.42
CA GLY A 357 -2.14 -17.90 -2.31
C GLY A 357 -1.83 -17.13 -1.02
N SER A 358 -2.76 -17.17 -0.07
CA SER A 358 -2.47 -16.75 1.31
C SER A 358 -1.48 -17.76 1.92
N ALA A 359 -0.26 -17.31 2.21
CA ALA A 359 0.75 -18.15 2.84
C ALA A 359 0.40 -18.43 4.32
N ASN A 360 1.06 -19.44 4.88
CA ASN A 360 1.04 -19.77 6.31
C ASN A 360 -0.32 -20.30 6.85
N ILE A 361 -1.21 -20.79 6.00
CA ILE A 361 -2.43 -21.46 6.44
C ILE A 361 -2.09 -22.93 6.74
N GLU A 362 -2.02 -23.29 8.00
CA GLU A 362 -1.87 -24.68 8.46
C GLU A 362 -3.23 -25.29 8.81
N ASN A 363 -4.08 -24.49 9.46
CA ASN A 363 -5.43 -24.87 9.87
C ASN A 363 -6.39 -23.78 9.40
N LEU A 364 -7.09 -24.01 8.31
CA LEU A 364 -8.07 -23.05 7.81
C LEU A 364 -9.16 -22.80 8.86
N ASP A 365 -9.47 -21.54 9.12
CA ASP A 365 -10.60 -21.18 9.99
C ASP A 365 -11.90 -21.72 9.40
N ALA A 366 -12.70 -22.38 10.21
CA ALA A 366 -13.92 -23.08 9.77
C ALA A 366 -14.93 -22.16 9.05
N VAL A 367 -14.97 -20.88 9.41
CA VAL A 367 -15.81 -19.88 8.73
C VAL A 367 -15.23 -19.55 7.36
N SER A 368 -13.91 -19.58 7.21
CA SER A 368 -13.21 -19.33 5.94
C SER A 368 -13.37 -20.48 4.95
N TYR A 369 -13.62 -21.71 5.43
CA TYR A 369 -13.65 -22.93 4.60
C TYR A 369 -14.72 -22.89 3.51
N THR A 370 -15.83 -22.22 3.74
CA THR A 370 -16.93 -22.10 2.78
C THR A 370 -16.71 -21.04 1.71
N HIS A 371 -15.64 -20.21 1.81
CA HIS A 371 -15.47 -18.99 1.04
C HIS A 371 -14.11 -18.87 0.34
N LEU A 372 -13.11 -19.70 0.68
CA LEU A 372 -11.77 -19.63 0.09
C LEU A 372 -11.53 -20.78 -0.88
N THR A 373 -11.30 -20.47 -2.14
CA THR A 373 -10.48 -21.31 -2.99
C THR A 373 -9.04 -21.03 -2.63
N LEU A 374 -8.38 -21.97 -1.92
CA LEU A 374 -6.97 -21.84 -1.57
C LEU A 374 -6.11 -22.07 -2.82
N PRO A 375 -5.49 -21.06 -3.41
CA PRO A 375 -4.47 -21.33 -4.39
C PRO A 375 -3.11 -21.45 -3.69
N THR A 376 -2.51 -22.58 -3.83
CA THR A 376 -1.08 -22.66 -4.10
C THR A 376 -0.83 -21.95 -5.43
N ILE A 377 0.37 -21.41 -5.71
CA ILE A 377 0.70 -20.75 -6.99
C ILE A 377 0.01 -21.49 -8.13
N MET A 378 -1.00 -20.87 -8.74
CA MET A 378 -1.73 -21.46 -9.85
C MET A 378 -1.43 -20.67 -11.11
N PRO A 379 -0.96 -21.32 -12.21
CA PRO A 379 -0.93 -20.68 -13.52
C PRO A 379 -2.38 -20.32 -13.93
N VAL A 380 -2.56 -19.12 -14.43
CA VAL A 380 -3.82 -18.63 -14.98
C VAL A 380 -3.78 -18.72 -16.51
#